data_f6ef565d3b46e60d5e683f21bff6a6d0
#
_entry.id   f6ef565d3b46e60d5e683f21bff6a6d0
#
_cell.length_a   1.000
_cell.length_b   1.000
_cell.length_c   1.000
_cell.angle_alpha   90.00
_cell.angle_beta   90.00
_cell.angle_gamma   90.00
#
_symmetry.space_group_name_H-M   'P 1'
#
loop_
_entity.id
_entity.type
_entity.pdbx_description
1 polymer ?
#
loop_
_entity_poly.entity_id
_entity_poly.type
_entity_poly.pdbx_seq_one_letter_code
_entity_poly.pdbx_strand_id
1 'polypeptide(L)'
;MKKTSLLLSLFMALVMLLPQALTAQQMPQLGTDPDVRIGRLPNGMTYYIRHNELPKGQADFYIAQRVGSVLENDEQQGLAHFLEHMCFNGTTHFPGKNLINWLESVGVKFGQNLNAQTGVDMTIYNIDNVPVARESVQDSCLLILHDWANDLLLLPEEIDAERAVIHEEWRTTNVGQMRILTDLLPKIYPNNIYGHRLPIGTMEVVDNFPHQALRDYYEKWYRPDLQGIIVVG
;
A
#
# COMPACT_ATOMS: atom_id res chain seq x y z
N MET A 1 30.68 -55.61 -26.99
CA MET A 1 30.54 -54.14 -26.92
C MET A 1 29.11 -53.63 -27.05
N LYS A 2 28.19 -54.17 -27.92
CA LYS A 2 26.81 -53.63 -28.06
C LYS A 2 25.89 -53.91 -26.86
N LYS A 3 26.04 -54.99 -26.11
CA LYS A 3 25.22 -55.34 -24.94
C LYS A 3 25.48 -54.49 -23.70
N THR A 4 26.75 -54.11 -23.49
CA THR A 4 27.14 -53.22 -22.37
C THR A 4 26.67 -51.78 -22.55
N SER A 5 26.65 -51.28 -23.80
CA SER A 5 26.11 -49.99 -24.13
C SER A 5 24.59 -49.88 -23.91
N LEU A 6 23.83 -50.93 -24.24
CA LEU A 6 22.40 -50.97 -24.02
C LEU A 6 22.03 -51.00 -22.53
N LEU A 7 22.76 -51.78 -21.72
CA LEU A 7 22.55 -51.80 -20.27
C LEU A 7 22.87 -50.47 -19.59
N LEU A 8 23.92 -49.77 -20.04
CA LEU A 8 24.28 -48.44 -19.53
C LEU A 8 23.21 -47.39 -19.88
N SER A 9 22.65 -47.43 -21.10
CA SER A 9 21.60 -46.54 -21.52
C SER A 9 20.31 -46.81 -20.75
N LEU A 10 19.97 -48.08 -20.47
CA LEU A 10 18.80 -48.44 -19.68
C LEU A 10 18.93 -48.00 -18.20
N PHE A 11 20.13 -48.14 -17.64
CA PHE A 11 20.42 -47.65 -16.28
C PHE A 11 20.33 -46.12 -16.16
N MET A 12 20.88 -45.39 -17.14
CA MET A 12 20.76 -43.93 -17.18
C MET A 12 19.30 -43.47 -17.34
N ALA A 13 18.51 -44.19 -18.18
CA ALA A 13 17.08 -43.88 -18.31
C ALA A 13 16.30 -44.17 -17.01
N LEU A 14 16.66 -45.22 -16.28
CA LEU A 14 16.05 -45.57 -14.99
C LEU A 14 16.37 -44.54 -13.89
N VAL A 15 17.62 -44.02 -13.87
CA VAL A 15 18.02 -42.97 -12.95
C VAL A 15 17.31 -41.65 -13.23
N MET A 16 17.02 -41.35 -14.50
CA MET A 16 16.24 -40.16 -14.90
C MET A 16 14.74 -40.31 -14.59
N LEU A 17 14.25 -41.51 -14.39
CA LEU A 17 12.85 -41.79 -14.01
C LEU A 17 12.63 -41.83 -12.49
N LEU A 18 13.68 -41.80 -11.69
CA LEU A 18 13.52 -41.60 -10.25
C LEU A 18 12.87 -40.22 -10.03
N PRO A 19 11.67 -40.16 -9.42
CA PRO A 19 11.13 -38.88 -9.06
C PRO A 19 12.16 -38.22 -8.13
N GLN A 20 12.85 -37.20 -8.64
CA GLN A 20 13.55 -36.27 -7.77
C GLN A 20 12.42 -35.61 -6.96
N ALA A 21 12.16 -36.17 -5.80
CA ALA A 21 11.43 -35.45 -4.77
C ALA A 21 12.30 -34.22 -4.45
N LEU A 22 12.13 -33.16 -5.22
CA LEU A 22 12.48 -31.82 -4.80
C LEU A 22 11.61 -31.59 -3.57
N THR A 23 12.11 -32.02 -2.42
CA THR A 23 11.63 -31.51 -1.15
C THR A 23 11.93 -30.04 -1.21
N ALA A 24 10.92 -29.26 -1.60
CA ALA A 24 10.97 -27.82 -1.41
C ALA A 24 11.35 -27.65 0.05
N GLN A 25 12.56 -27.14 0.29
CA GLN A 25 13.03 -26.91 1.63
C GLN A 25 12.05 -25.89 2.21
N GLN A 26 11.14 -26.38 3.06
CA GLN A 26 10.20 -25.49 3.75
C GLN A 26 11.07 -24.52 4.53
N MET A 27 11.08 -23.27 4.09
CA MET A 27 11.71 -22.22 4.87
C MET A 27 11.10 -22.25 6.27
N PRO A 28 11.90 -22.26 7.33
CA PRO A 28 11.36 -22.22 8.68
C PRO A 28 10.47 -20.99 8.79
N GLN A 29 9.25 -21.19 9.27
CA GLN A 29 8.37 -20.07 9.59
C GLN A 29 9.08 -19.23 10.65
N LEU A 30 9.33 -17.95 10.32
CA LEU A 30 9.80 -16.98 11.30
C LEU A 30 8.71 -16.83 12.36
N GLY A 31 9.07 -16.97 13.62
CA GLY A 31 8.18 -16.67 14.74
C GLY A 31 7.81 -15.18 14.74
N THR A 32 6.65 -14.85 15.27
CA THR A 32 6.28 -13.46 15.55
C THR A 32 7.21 -12.92 16.64
N ASP A 33 7.70 -11.68 16.48
CA ASP A 33 8.46 -10.99 17.53
C ASP A 33 7.63 -10.96 18.82
N PRO A 34 8.11 -11.56 19.94
CA PRO A 34 7.34 -11.64 21.20
C PRO A 34 7.07 -10.27 21.83
N ASP A 35 7.82 -9.23 21.46
CA ASP A 35 7.64 -7.88 21.96
C ASP A 35 6.57 -7.11 21.19
N VAL A 36 6.05 -7.66 20.10
CA VAL A 36 4.93 -7.07 19.36
C VAL A 36 3.61 -7.48 19.98
N ARG A 37 2.86 -6.51 20.47
CA ARG A 37 1.47 -6.70 20.89
C ARG A 37 0.57 -6.65 19.66
N ILE A 38 -0.07 -7.78 19.34
CA ILE A 38 -1.02 -7.89 18.23
C ILE A 38 -2.42 -8.06 18.82
N GLY A 39 -3.40 -7.32 18.27
CA GLY A 39 -4.79 -7.47 18.67
C GLY A 39 -5.74 -7.06 17.53
N ARG A 40 -7.04 -7.25 17.81
CA ARG A 40 -8.10 -6.89 16.89
C ARG A 40 -9.17 -6.10 17.61
N LEU A 41 -9.58 -4.99 17.01
CA LEU A 41 -10.68 -4.18 17.52
C LEU A 41 -12.05 -4.84 17.23
N PRO A 42 -13.12 -4.48 17.97
CA PRO A 42 -14.45 -5.04 17.72
C PRO A 42 -14.98 -4.84 16.30
N ASN A 43 -14.57 -3.77 15.62
CA ASN A 43 -14.93 -3.48 14.24
C ASN A 43 -14.14 -4.32 13.20
N GLY A 44 -13.19 -5.14 13.64
CA GLY A 44 -12.40 -6.01 12.77
C GLY A 44 -11.02 -5.48 12.39
N MET A 45 -10.68 -4.24 12.73
CA MET A 45 -9.36 -3.67 12.47
C MET A 45 -8.28 -4.36 13.31
N THR A 46 -7.15 -4.68 12.69
CA THR A 46 -6.00 -5.27 13.39
C THR A 46 -5.04 -4.17 13.84
N TYR A 47 -4.42 -4.34 15.00
CA TYR A 47 -3.37 -3.43 15.44
C TYR A 47 -2.11 -4.18 15.85
N TYR A 48 -0.96 -3.51 15.67
CA TYR A 48 0.37 -3.96 16.03
C TYR A 48 1.04 -2.85 16.81
N ILE A 49 1.48 -3.13 18.05
CA ILE A 49 2.16 -2.15 18.89
C ILE A 49 3.49 -2.74 19.34
N ARG A 50 4.58 -2.03 19.11
CA ARG A 50 5.90 -2.43 19.57
C ARG A 50 6.56 -1.29 20.32
N HIS A 51 7.01 -1.57 21.55
CA HIS A 51 7.84 -0.61 22.28
C HIS A 51 9.23 -0.50 21.66
N ASN A 52 9.68 0.75 21.45
CA ASN A 52 11.01 1.07 20.93
C ASN A 52 11.51 2.40 21.53
N GLU A 53 12.74 2.41 22.03
CA GLU A 53 13.36 3.61 22.60
C GLU A 53 14.42 4.24 21.69
N LEU A 54 14.50 3.84 20.42
CA LEU A 54 15.50 4.33 19.47
C LEU A 54 14.82 4.82 18.18
N PRO A 55 14.76 6.16 17.97
CA PRO A 55 15.23 7.24 18.86
C PRO A 55 14.27 7.48 20.03
N LYS A 56 14.85 7.82 21.18
CA LYS A 56 14.08 8.03 22.42
C LYS A 56 13.09 9.18 22.31
N GLY A 57 11.87 8.96 22.77
CA GLY A 57 10.81 9.99 22.81
C GLY A 57 10.21 10.29 21.44
N GLN A 58 10.37 9.40 20.48
CA GLN A 58 9.72 9.43 19.18
C GLN A 58 8.92 8.16 18.95
N ALA A 59 7.87 8.25 18.13
CA ALA A 59 7.11 7.11 17.67
C ALA A 59 6.73 7.26 16.20
N ASP A 60 6.53 6.12 15.56
CA ASP A 60 6.07 5.99 14.19
C ASP A 60 4.63 5.46 14.19
N PHE A 61 3.78 6.05 13.37
CA PHE A 61 2.37 5.70 13.22
C PHE A 61 2.08 5.33 11.77
N TYR A 62 1.54 4.13 11.56
CA TYR A 62 1.18 3.63 10.24
C TYR A 62 -0.26 3.17 10.21
N ILE A 63 -0.92 3.37 9.07
CA ILE A 63 -2.09 2.59 8.69
C ILE A 63 -1.83 1.93 7.33
N ALA A 64 -1.98 0.62 7.30
CA ALA A 64 -1.87 -0.18 6.09
C ALA A 64 -3.26 -0.62 5.64
N GLN A 65 -3.58 -0.36 4.37
CA GLN A 65 -4.82 -0.74 3.72
C GLN A 65 -4.53 -1.90 2.76
N ARG A 66 -5.24 -3.01 2.87
CA ARG A 66 -5.21 -4.07 1.86
C ARG A 66 -6.07 -3.66 0.65
N VAL A 67 -5.79 -2.46 0.17
CA VAL A 67 -6.48 -1.78 -0.92
C VAL A 67 -5.42 -1.20 -1.83
N GLY A 68 -5.47 -1.56 -3.10
CA GLY A 68 -4.55 -1.09 -4.13
C GLY A 68 -5.21 -1.16 -5.50
N SER A 69 -4.46 -0.89 -6.53
CA SER A 69 -4.99 -0.79 -7.90
C SER A 69 -5.59 -2.11 -8.43
N VAL A 70 -5.25 -3.26 -7.85
CA VAL A 70 -5.84 -4.57 -8.22
C VAL A 70 -7.35 -4.64 -7.98
N LEU A 71 -7.88 -3.81 -7.07
CA LEU A 71 -9.31 -3.77 -6.73
C LEU A 71 -10.13 -2.86 -7.64
N GLU A 72 -9.49 -2.13 -8.52
CA GLU A 72 -10.12 -1.24 -9.49
C GLU A 72 -10.71 -2.04 -10.66
N ASN A 73 -11.84 -1.59 -11.17
CA ASN A 73 -12.32 -1.99 -12.49
C ASN A 73 -11.71 -1.07 -13.58
N ASP A 74 -12.08 -1.28 -14.85
CA ASP A 74 -11.50 -0.52 -15.96
C ASP A 74 -11.84 0.98 -15.90
N GLU A 75 -12.99 1.34 -15.31
CA GLU A 75 -13.46 2.72 -15.15
C GLU A 75 -12.90 3.39 -13.89
N GLN A 76 -12.13 2.66 -13.09
CA GLN A 76 -11.60 3.10 -11.80
C GLN A 76 -10.06 3.16 -11.77
N GLN A 77 -9.40 2.93 -12.89
CA GLN A 77 -7.94 2.88 -12.95
C GLN A 77 -7.29 4.18 -12.48
N GLY A 78 -6.64 4.12 -11.32
CA GLY A 78 -6.01 5.25 -10.65
C GLY A 78 -6.75 5.75 -9.41
N LEU A 79 -7.96 5.24 -9.07
CA LEU A 79 -8.70 5.71 -7.90
C LEU A 79 -8.05 5.35 -6.58
N ALA A 80 -7.35 4.21 -6.49
CA ALA A 80 -6.61 3.83 -5.29
C ALA A 80 -5.53 4.87 -4.97
N HIS A 81 -4.76 5.27 -5.97
CA HIS A 81 -3.72 6.28 -5.86
C HIS A 81 -4.31 7.69 -5.65
N PHE A 82 -5.40 7.99 -6.33
CA PHE A 82 -6.10 9.26 -6.13
C PHE A 82 -6.61 9.42 -4.70
N LEU A 83 -7.14 8.35 -4.09
CA LEU A 83 -7.52 8.35 -2.67
C LEU A 83 -6.33 8.58 -1.74
N GLU A 84 -5.17 8.04 -2.07
CA GLU A 84 -3.95 8.32 -1.31
C GLU A 84 -3.71 9.82 -1.20
N HIS A 85 -3.76 10.55 -2.32
CA HIS A 85 -3.61 12.00 -2.35
C HIS A 85 -4.70 12.70 -1.53
N MET A 86 -5.94 12.26 -1.66
CA MET A 86 -7.08 12.87 -0.96
C MET A 86 -6.97 12.74 0.57
N CYS A 87 -6.23 11.79 1.11
CA CYS A 87 -5.95 11.70 2.55
C CYS A 87 -5.21 12.94 3.11
N PHE A 88 -4.58 13.73 2.24
CA PHE A 88 -3.89 14.97 2.60
C PHE A 88 -4.69 16.25 2.22
N ASN A 89 -5.88 16.08 1.62
CA ASN A 89 -6.70 17.17 1.11
C ASN A 89 -7.99 17.42 1.91
N GLY A 90 -7.99 16.99 3.17
CA GLY A 90 -9.05 17.30 4.13
C GLY A 90 -9.79 16.09 4.66
N THR A 91 -9.85 16.06 5.98
CA THR A 91 -10.60 15.08 6.76
C THR A 91 -11.58 15.80 7.68
N THR A 92 -12.48 15.06 8.32
CA THR A 92 -13.49 15.64 9.23
C THR A 92 -12.87 16.48 10.35
N HIS A 93 -11.80 15.99 10.98
CA HIS A 93 -11.15 16.71 12.08
C HIS A 93 -10.04 17.66 11.61
N PHE A 94 -9.52 17.46 10.40
CA PHE A 94 -8.47 18.28 9.80
C PHE A 94 -8.87 18.75 8.39
N PRO A 95 -9.83 19.68 8.27
CA PRO A 95 -10.28 20.14 6.95
C PRO A 95 -9.18 20.88 6.18
N GLY A 96 -9.18 20.73 4.86
CA GLY A 96 -8.21 21.33 3.96
C GLY A 96 -6.77 20.89 4.26
N LYS A 97 -5.87 21.83 4.43
CA LYS A 97 -4.45 21.56 4.74
C LYS A 97 -4.13 21.52 6.25
N ASN A 98 -5.13 21.50 7.11
CA ASN A 98 -4.92 21.56 8.57
C ASN A 98 -4.14 20.36 9.12
N LEU A 99 -4.28 19.17 8.51
CA LEU A 99 -3.51 17.99 8.88
C LEU A 99 -2.00 18.23 8.70
N ILE A 100 -1.60 18.67 7.53
CA ILE A 100 -0.19 18.94 7.21
C ILE A 100 0.33 20.06 8.12
N ASN A 101 -0.39 21.18 8.22
CA ASN A 101 -0.01 22.32 9.03
C ASN A 101 0.17 21.95 10.51
N TRP A 102 -0.72 21.11 11.04
CA TRP A 102 -0.63 20.65 12.42
C TRP A 102 0.59 19.75 12.62
N LEU A 103 0.81 18.77 11.74
CA LEU A 103 1.97 17.89 11.81
C LEU A 103 3.29 18.67 11.71
N GLU A 104 3.38 19.64 10.82
CA GLU A 104 4.55 20.52 10.71
C GLU A 104 4.78 21.34 11.98
N SER A 105 3.70 21.79 12.66
CA SER A 105 3.79 22.53 13.92
C SER A 105 4.38 21.71 15.08
N VAL A 106 4.32 20.38 15.00
CA VAL A 106 4.91 19.47 15.99
C VAL A 106 6.24 18.86 15.51
N GLY A 107 6.76 19.32 14.37
CA GLY A 107 8.09 18.96 13.86
C GLY A 107 8.09 17.80 12.83
N VAL A 108 6.94 17.34 12.40
CA VAL A 108 6.79 16.32 11.33
C VAL A 108 6.71 17.02 9.98
N LYS A 109 7.62 16.74 9.05
CA LYS A 109 7.70 17.38 7.75
C LYS A 109 7.08 16.52 6.66
N PHE A 110 6.26 17.13 5.81
CA PHE A 110 5.72 16.48 4.61
C PHE A 110 6.85 16.04 3.67
N GLY A 111 6.74 14.85 3.10
CA GLY A 111 7.74 14.25 2.21
C GLY A 111 8.98 13.70 2.91
N GLN A 112 9.25 14.06 4.17
CA GLN A 112 10.36 13.53 4.96
C GLN A 112 9.88 12.53 6.03
N ASN A 113 8.86 12.90 6.78
CA ASN A 113 8.32 12.13 7.91
C ASN A 113 6.85 11.76 7.71
N LEU A 114 6.14 12.49 6.88
CA LEU A 114 4.76 12.25 6.50
C LEU A 114 4.72 11.81 5.04
N ASN A 115 4.35 10.57 4.79
CA ASN A 115 4.32 9.99 3.45
C ASN A 115 3.16 9.03 3.30
N ALA A 116 2.89 8.67 2.03
CA ALA A 116 2.04 7.56 1.66
C ALA A 116 2.58 6.85 0.41
N GLN A 117 2.07 5.68 0.15
CA GLN A 117 2.45 4.88 -1.02
C GLN A 117 1.32 3.96 -1.40
N THR A 118 0.90 4.02 -2.66
CA THR A 118 -0.05 3.08 -3.25
C THR A 118 0.68 2.05 -4.12
N GLY A 119 0.48 0.80 -3.79
CA GLY A 119 0.91 -0.35 -4.58
C GLY A 119 -0.26 -1.01 -5.32
N VAL A 120 0.03 -2.15 -5.96
CA VAL A 120 -1.00 -2.95 -6.63
C VAL A 120 -1.96 -3.57 -5.62
N ASP A 121 -1.45 -4.07 -4.48
CA ASP A 121 -2.23 -4.81 -3.49
C ASP A 121 -2.54 -4.01 -2.22
N MET A 122 -1.82 -2.93 -1.96
CA MET A 122 -1.81 -2.28 -0.66
C MET A 122 -1.48 -0.80 -0.78
N THR A 123 -2.10 0.00 0.08
CA THR A 123 -1.75 1.41 0.32
C THR A 123 -1.31 1.57 1.77
N ILE A 124 -0.22 2.30 1.99
CA ILE A 124 0.34 2.55 3.33
C ILE A 124 0.47 4.06 3.51
N TYR A 125 0.06 4.53 4.69
CA TYR A 125 0.28 5.90 5.16
C TYR A 125 1.14 5.85 6.41
N ASN A 126 2.10 6.77 6.53
CA ASN A 126 3.00 6.81 7.67
C ASN A 126 3.30 8.22 8.16
N ILE A 127 3.44 8.33 9.47
CA ILE A 127 3.91 9.52 10.19
C ILE A 127 5.08 9.06 11.04
N ASP A 128 6.29 9.36 10.60
CA ASP A 128 7.52 8.86 11.21
C ASP A 128 8.18 9.89 12.13
N ASN A 129 8.89 9.39 13.14
CA ASN A 129 9.70 10.19 14.06
C ASN A 129 8.90 11.30 14.79
N VAL A 130 7.65 11.02 15.13
CA VAL A 130 6.78 11.96 15.85
C VAL A 130 7.29 12.16 17.27
N PRO A 131 7.52 13.41 17.73
CA PRO A 131 7.86 13.68 19.12
C PRO A 131 6.68 13.39 20.07
N VAL A 132 6.74 12.29 20.83
CA VAL A 132 5.61 11.79 21.65
C VAL A 132 5.71 12.13 23.13
N ALA A 133 6.52 13.11 23.50
CA ALA A 133 6.61 13.56 24.88
C ALA A 133 5.30 14.13 25.46
N ARG A 134 4.39 14.58 24.59
CA ARG A 134 3.05 15.06 24.95
C ARG A 134 2.00 14.05 24.48
N GLU A 135 1.18 13.56 25.39
CA GLU A 135 0.08 12.61 25.10
C GLU A 135 -0.87 13.15 24.02
N SER A 136 -1.17 14.45 24.05
CA SER A 136 -2.02 15.09 23.03
C SER A 136 -1.48 14.95 21.59
N VAL A 137 -0.17 14.80 21.40
CA VAL A 137 0.42 14.56 20.07
C VAL A 137 0.15 13.13 19.62
N GLN A 138 0.27 12.16 20.54
CA GLN A 138 -0.06 10.76 20.27
C GLN A 138 -1.54 10.60 19.91
N ASP A 139 -2.44 11.21 20.69
CA ASP A 139 -3.88 11.19 20.43
C ASP A 139 -4.23 11.79 19.07
N SER A 140 -3.59 12.91 18.71
CA SER A 140 -3.84 13.53 17.40
C SER A 140 -3.31 12.67 16.24
N CYS A 141 -2.16 12.00 16.39
CA CYS A 141 -1.68 11.07 15.37
C CYS A 141 -2.63 9.88 15.20
N LEU A 142 -3.15 9.32 16.29
CA LEU A 142 -4.17 8.26 16.23
C LEU A 142 -5.47 8.76 15.60
N LEU A 143 -5.87 10.01 15.86
CA LEU A 143 -7.03 10.64 15.22
C LEU A 143 -6.81 10.81 13.72
N ILE A 144 -5.61 11.17 13.29
CA ILE A 144 -5.27 11.23 11.86
C ILE A 144 -5.41 9.85 11.21
N LEU A 145 -4.89 8.77 11.85
CA LEU A 145 -5.07 7.42 11.32
C LEU A 145 -6.56 7.03 11.24
N HIS A 146 -7.36 7.44 12.23
CA HIS A 146 -8.81 7.23 12.22
C HIS A 146 -9.47 7.96 11.04
N ASP A 147 -9.12 9.21 10.82
CA ASP A 147 -9.67 10.02 9.73
C ASP A 147 -9.31 9.44 8.36
N TRP A 148 -8.08 9.01 8.18
CA TRP A 148 -7.67 8.31 6.96
C TRP A 148 -8.44 7.00 6.73
N ALA A 149 -8.77 6.31 7.83
CA ALA A 149 -9.52 5.07 7.75
C ALA A 149 -10.99 5.26 7.32
N ASN A 150 -11.66 6.36 7.75
CA ASN A 150 -13.12 6.45 7.67
C ASN A 150 -13.72 7.86 7.46
N ASP A 151 -12.93 8.94 7.59
CA ASP A 151 -13.48 10.30 7.69
C ASP A 151 -12.89 11.29 6.68
N LEU A 152 -12.60 10.84 5.44
CA LEU A 152 -12.21 11.72 4.34
C LEU A 152 -13.40 12.55 3.87
N LEU A 153 -13.17 13.85 3.64
CA LEU A 153 -14.23 14.77 3.17
C LEU A 153 -14.54 14.59 1.68
N LEU A 154 -13.56 14.27 0.85
CA LEU A 154 -13.67 14.08 -0.59
C LEU A 154 -14.50 15.18 -1.27
N LEU A 155 -14.17 16.44 -0.97
CA LEU A 155 -14.86 17.63 -1.50
C LEU A 155 -14.65 17.71 -3.02
N PRO A 156 -15.69 18.06 -3.80
CA PRO A 156 -15.59 18.14 -5.26
C PRO A 156 -14.47 19.06 -5.74
N GLU A 157 -14.31 20.22 -5.13
CA GLU A 157 -13.29 21.22 -5.44
C GLU A 157 -11.86 20.70 -5.19
N GLU A 158 -11.66 19.92 -4.13
CA GLU A 158 -10.35 19.32 -3.82
C GLU A 158 -10.05 18.16 -4.79
N ILE A 159 -11.04 17.34 -5.14
CA ILE A 159 -10.89 16.29 -6.15
C ILE A 159 -10.49 16.90 -7.50
N ASP A 160 -11.20 17.94 -7.94
CA ASP A 160 -10.91 18.56 -9.24
C ASP A 160 -9.54 19.24 -9.26
N ALA A 161 -9.12 19.85 -8.15
CA ALA A 161 -7.80 20.43 -8.03
C ALA A 161 -6.68 19.36 -8.09
N GLU A 162 -6.92 18.18 -7.48
CA GLU A 162 -5.92 17.12 -7.39
C GLU A 162 -5.66 16.42 -8.74
N ARG A 163 -6.61 16.45 -9.69
CA ARG A 163 -6.40 15.90 -11.04
C ARG A 163 -5.14 16.47 -11.70
N ALA A 164 -4.91 17.76 -11.57
CA ALA A 164 -3.72 18.42 -12.14
C ALA A 164 -2.41 17.95 -11.46
N VAL A 165 -2.45 17.65 -10.17
CA VAL A 165 -1.30 17.11 -9.42
C VAL A 165 -0.95 15.70 -9.91
N ILE A 166 -1.94 14.82 -10.03
CA ILE A 166 -1.74 13.47 -10.57
C ILE A 166 -1.21 13.52 -12.02
N HIS A 167 -1.70 14.44 -12.84
CA HIS A 167 -1.20 14.66 -14.20
C HIS A 167 0.29 15.02 -14.20
N GLU A 168 0.69 15.93 -13.33
CA GLU A 168 2.09 16.35 -13.23
C GLU A 168 2.98 15.20 -12.74
N GLU A 169 2.51 14.41 -11.81
CA GLU A 169 3.21 13.20 -11.37
C GLU A 169 3.35 12.19 -12.52
N TRP A 170 2.27 11.90 -13.22
CA TRP A 170 2.32 11.03 -14.40
C TRP A 170 3.32 11.56 -15.43
N ARG A 171 3.31 12.87 -15.70
CA ARG A 171 4.24 13.50 -16.67
C ARG A 171 5.69 13.30 -16.27
N THR A 172 6.02 13.45 -15.00
CA THR A 172 7.40 13.34 -14.48
C THR A 172 7.87 11.90 -14.34
N THR A 173 6.97 10.96 -14.06
CA THR A 173 7.28 9.53 -13.90
C THR A 173 7.20 8.74 -15.20
N ASN A 174 6.54 9.25 -16.24
CA ASN A 174 6.40 8.59 -17.55
C ASN A 174 7.69 8.66 -18.39
N VAL A 175 8.79 8.26 -17.77
CA VAL A 175 10.11 8.14 -18.43
C VAL A 175 10.22 6.85 -19.25
N GLY A 176 11.30 6.72 -20.03
CA GLY A 176 11.50 5.57 -20.92
C GLY A 176 11.37 4.21 -20.21
N GLN A 177 11.92 4.09 -19.00
CA GLN A 177 11.84 2.86 -18.22
C GLN A 177 10.39 2.50 -17.83
N MET A 178 9.59 3.49 -17.42
CA MET A 178 8.19 3.27 -17.06
C MET A 178 7.36 2.86 -18.29
N ARG A 179 7.60 3.48 -19.47
CA ARG A 179 6.93 3.08 -20.71
C ARG A 179 7.25 1.65 -21.13
N ILE A 180 8.51 1.22 -20.95
CA ILE A 180 8.91 -0.17 -21.18
C ILE A 180 8.18 -1.11 -20.22
N LEU A 181 8.12 -0.76 -18.91
CA LEU A 181 7.41 -1.56 -17.91
C LEU A 181 5.93 -1.70 -18.27
N THR A 182 5.26 -0.61 -18.60
CA THR A 182 3.85 -0.59 -19.03
C THR A 182 3.57 -1.50 -20.23
N ASP A 183 4.48 -1.53 -21.20
CA ASP A 183 4.38 -2.40 -22.40
C ASP A 183 4.69 -3.88 -22.07
N LEU A 184 5.56 -4.13 -21.11
CA LEU A 184 5.99 -5.49 -20.74
C LEU A 184 5.01 -6.18 -19.77
N LEU A 185 4.41 -5.47 -18.83
CA LEU A 185 3.56 -6.06 -17.79
C LEU A 185 2.45 -6.96 -18.34
N PRO A 186 1.67 -6.56 -19.37
CA PRO A 186 0.65 -7.43 -19.97
C PRO A 186 1.23 -8.69 -20.63
N LYS A 187 2.48 -8.65 -21.06
CA LYS A 187 3.18 -9.78 -21.68
C LYS A 187 3.75 -10.75 -20.66
N ILE A 188 4.20 -10.22 -19.49
CA ILE A 188 4.70 -11.02 -18.37
C ILE A 188 3.54 -11.68 -17.61
N TYR A 189 2.43 -10.95 -17.46
CA TYR A 189 1.22 -11.40 -16.77
C TYR A 189 0.02 -11.48 -17.73
N PRO A 190 0.06 -12.36 -18.77
CA PRO A 190 -1.03 -12.46 -19.71
C PRO A 190 -2.28 -13.00 -19.00
N ASN A 191 -3.42 -12.40 -19.26
CA ASN A 191 -4.71 -12.74 -18.65
C ASN A 191 -4.76 -12.58 -17.10
N ASN A 192 -3.88 -11.78 -16.55
CA ASN A 192 -3.85 -11.48 -15.12
C ASN A 192 -3.98 -9.97 -14.92
N ILE A 193 -4.79 -9.59 -13.93
CA ILE A 193 -5.09 -8.19 -13.62
C ILE A 193 -3.83 -7.37 -13.27
N TYR A 194 -2.80 -8.00 -12.69
CA TYR A 194 -1.51 -7.36 -12.38
C TYR A 194 -0.81 -6.78 -13.60
N GLY A 195 -1.07 -7.33 -14.79
CA GLY A 195 -0.54 -6.80 -16.05
C GLY A 195 -1.18 -5.48 -16.50
N HIS A 196 -2.29 -5.09 -15.89
CA HIS A 196 -3.17 -4.02 -16.37
C HIS A 196 -3.56 -3.00 -15.29
N ARG A 197 -2.95 -3.04 -14.10
CA ARG A 197 -3.32 -2.22 -12.95
C ARG A 197 -2.09 -1.56 -12.32
N LEU A 198 -1.47 -0.64 -13.07
CA LEU A 198 -0.47 0.25 -12.47
C LEU A 198 -1.18 1.28 -11.57
N PRO A 199 -0.68 1.56 -10.36
CA PRO A 199 -1.34 2.47 -9.42
C PRO A 199 -1.61 3.87 -9.96
N ILE A 200 -0.73 4.41 -10.81
CA ILE A 200 -0.92 5.73 -11.43
C ILE A 200 -2.18 5.79 -12.30
N GLY A 201 -2.72 4.65 -12.72
CA GLY A 201 -3.91 4.55 -13.54
C GLY A 201 -3.75 5.06 -14.96
N THR A 202 -4.86 5.47 -15.54
CA THR A 202 -4.91 6.11 -16.87
C THR A 202 -5.41 7.53 -16.75
N MET A 203 -4.78 8.45 -17.49
CA MET A 203 -5.19 9.86 -17.48
C MET A 203 -6.62 10.06 -18.02
N GLU A 204 -7.07 9.18 -18.91
CA GLU A 204 -8.46 9.18 -19.38
C GLU A 204 -9.45 9.00 -18.22
N VAL A 205 -9.17 8.07 -17.30
CA VAL A 205 -10.00 7.86 -16.10
C VAL A 205 -9.79 9.00 -15.11
N VAL A 206 -8.55 9.37 -14.81
CA VAL A 206 -8.21 10.45 -13.86
C VAL A 206 -8.91 11.76 -14.20
N ASP A 207 -9.00 12.10 -15.48
CA ASP A 207 -9.65 13.34 -15.91
C ASP A 207 -11.17 13.30 -15.84
N ASN A 208 -11.78 12.13 -16.01
CA ASN A 208 -13.20 12.03 -16.31
C ASN A 208 -14.03 11.27 -15.27
N PHE A 209 -13.41 10.60 -14.27
CA PHE A 209 -14.20 9.90 -13.26
C PHE A 209 -15.12 10.88 -12.51
N PRO A 210 -16.42 10.53 -12.28
CA PRO A 210 -17.33 11.35 -11.49
C PRO A 210 -16.91 11.29 -10.01
N HIS A 211 -17.02 12.39 -9.27
CA HIS A 211 -16.68 12.47 -7.85
C HIS A 211 -17.29 11.33 -7.02
N GLN A 212 -18.51 10.90 -7.39
CA GLN A 212 -19.18 9.81 -6.71
C GLN A 212 -18.44 8.47 -6.85
N ALA A 213 -17.78 8.22 -7.98
CA ALA A 213 -17.01 6.98 -8.17
C ALA A 213 -15.84 6.85 -7.17
N LEU A 214 -15.21 7.97 -6.81
CA LEU A 214 -14.16 8.00 -5.79
C LEU A 214 -14.73 7.74 -4.39
N ARG A 215 -15.90 8.33 -4.07
CA ARG A 215 -16.59 8.08 -2.80
C ARG A 215 -17.05 6.64 -2.68
N ASP A 216 -17.64 6.09 -3.75
CA ASP A 216 -18.08 4.69 -3.79
C ASP A 216 -16.88 3.73 -3.62
N TYR A 217 -15.73 4.07 -4.21
CA TYR A 217 -14.50 3.30 -4.05
C TYR A 217 -14.00 3.35 -2.61
N TYR A 218 -14.01 4.53 -1.99
CA TYR A 218 -13.64 4.72 -0.58
C TYR A 218 -14.56 3.92 0.35
N GLU A 219 -15.86 4.10 0.26
CA GLU A 219 -16.86 3.40 1.08
C GLU A 219 -16.78 1.87 0.92
N LYS A 220 -16.51 1.40 -0.28
CA LYS A 220 -16.41 -0.02 -0.57
C LYS A 220 -15.18 -0.68 0.03
N TRP A 221 -14.03 -0.01 -0.02
CA TRP A 221 -12.76 -0.65 0.22
C TRP A 221 -12.05 -0.20 1.52
N TYR A 222 -12.30 1.02 2.01
CA TYR A 222 -11.70 1.49 3.27
C TYR A 222 -12.52 0.98 4.45
N ARG A 223 -12.38 -0.30 4.72
CA ARG A 223 -13.11 -1.02 5.78
C ARG A 223 -12.15 -1.55 6.83
N PRO A 224 -12.57 -1.58 8.10
CA PRO A 224 -11.73 -2.03 9.20
C PRO A 224 -11.12 -3.44 9.04
N ASP A 225 -11.84 -4.36 8.37
CA ASP A 225 -11.37 -5.72 8.12
C ASP A 225 -10.23 -5.81 7.09
N LEU A 226 -10.03 -4.74 6.30
CA LEU A 226 -8.94 -4.59 5.34
C LEU A 226 -7.83 -3.66 5.86
N GLN A 227 -7.94 -3.17 7.10
CA GLN A 227 -7.04 -2.16 7.68
C GLN A 227 -6.22 -2.72 8.83
N GLY A 228 -4.99 -2.24 8.94
CA GLY A 228 -4.12 -2.52 10.09
C GLY A 228 -3.39 -1.25 10.54
N ILE A 229 -3.39 -1.02 11.84
CA ILE A 229 -2.64 0.06 12.48
C ILE A 229 -1.35 -0.50 13.05
N ILE A 230 -0.23 0.19 12.84
CA ILE A 230 1.07 -0.16 13.41
C ILE A 230 1.60 1.07 14.16
N VAL A 231 1.96 0.89 15.43
CA VAL A 231 2.59 1.94 16.24
C VAL A 231 3.87 1.39 16.84
N VAL A 232 4.96 2.13 16.63
CA VAL A 232 6.30 1.76 17.13
C VAL A 232 6.90 2.97 17.86
N GLY A 233 7.24 2.81 19.15
CA GLY A 233 7.79 3.90 19.94
C GLY A 233 7.90 3.60 21.43
#